data_bd720dc124e15a44c23d0831f7cfd35b
#
_entry.id   bd720dc124e15a44c23d0831f7cfd35b
#
_cell.length_a   1.000
_cell.length_b   1.000
_cell.length_c   1.000
_cell.angle_alpha   90.00
_cell.angle_beta   90.00
_cell.angle_gamma   90.00
#
_symmetry.space_group_name_H-M   'P 1'
#
loop_
_entity.id
_entity.type
_entity.pdbx_description
1 polymer ?
#
loop_
_entity_poly.entity_id
_entity_poly.type
_entity_poly.pdbx_seq_one_letter_code
_entity_poly.pdbx_strand_id
1 'polypeptide(L)'
;MANLVAKLLSSSKDVSPLPHYRVLVNKRVKGTKIVVGRNIVTIVSKKKISKYLAEEVIRRNLDWINEQARMIEVSPSISPILPSDHISWLGIDMEVRFQVGKVSSAKFEDDYLLVKAKDIEGFRKTLKSKLKREGKMMITDEVNLLASKYGFKFNEIRVRDTRSRWGSCSGRKNLNFSWRLCLAPQDVMDYVIVHELAHTRVANHSPEFWSIVSSIIPDYKVHRKWLKVNGEKLFFV
;
A
#
# COMPACT_ATOMS: atom_id res chain seq x y z
N MET A 1 -20.53 -56.57 7.29
CA MET A 1 -19.49 -55.70 6.68
C MET A 1 -19.99 -54.79 5.54
N ALA A 2 -21.30 -54.71 5.29
CA ALA A 2 -21.85 -53.84 4.23
C ALA A 2 -22.25 -52.43 4.71
N ASN A 3 -22.19 -52.15 6.02
CA ASN A 3 -22.68 -50.85 6.59
C ASN A 3 -21.58 -49.82 6.86
N LEU A 4 -20.30 -50.14 6.60
CA LEU A 4 -19.20 -49.17 6.79
C LEU A 4 -18.84 -48.46 5.48
N VAL A 5 -19.14 -49.05 4.32
CA VAL A 5 -18.86 -48.46 3.00
C VAL A 5 -19.94 -47.44 2.60
N ALA A 6 -21.19 -47.65 3.04
CA ALA A 6 -22.28 -46.70 2.78
C ALA A 6 -22.17 -45.36 3.58
N LYS A 7 -21.43 -45.38 4.71
CA LYS A 7 -21.23 -44.19 5.56
C LYS A 7 -20.06 -43.32 5.08
N LEU A 8 -19.24 -43.80 4.15
CA LEU A 8 -18.12 -43.07 3.53
C LEU A 8 -18.49 -42.41 2.20
N LEU A 9 -19.70 -42.69 1.68
CA LEU A 9 -20.18 -42.11 0.40
C LEU A 9 -21.21 -41.02 0.56
N SER A 10 -21.61 -40.66 1.80
CA SER A 10 -22.60 -39.61 2.06
C SER A 10 -22.01 -38.26 2.54
N SER A 11 -20.70 -38.06 2.49
CA SER A 11 -20.17 -36.69 2.54
C SER A 11 -20.13 -36.17 1.11
N SER A 12 -21.27 -35.62 0.67
CA SER A 12 -21.34 -34.75 -0.49
C SER A 12 -20.29 -33.67 -0.33
N LYS A 13 -19.17 -33.82 -1.05
CA LYS A 13 -18.16 -32.79 -1.19
C LYS A 13 -18.89 -31.60 -1.81
N ASP A 14 -19.00 -30.54 -1.03
CA ASP A 14 -19.43 -29.23 -1.48
C ASP A 14 -18.51 -28.83 -2.65
N VAL A 15 -19.00 -29.00 -3.88
CA VAL A 15 -18.27 -28.74 -5.12
C VAL A 15 -18.51 -27.28 -5.48
N SER A 16 -18.33 -26.38 -4.53
CA SER A 16 -18.27 -24.97 -4.85
C SER A 16 -17.06 -24.73 -5.79
N PRO A 17 -17.24 -24.04 -6.91
CA PRO A 17 -16.15 -23.77 -7.83
C PRO A 17 -15.03 -23.02 -7.12
N LEU A 18 -13.81 -23.49 -7.30
CA LEU A 18 -12.64 -22.82 -6.72
C LEU A 18 -12.48 -21.43 -7.35
N PRO A 19 -12.08 -20.41 -6.57
CA PRO A 19 -11.76 -19.11 -7.11
C PRO A 19 -10.64 -19.20 -8.15
N HIS A 20 -10.61 -18.25 -9.09
CA HIS A 20 -9.47 -18.13 -10.01
C HIS A 20 -8.17 -17.98 -9.21
N TYR A 21 -7.17 -18.80 -9.52
CA TYR A 21 -5.92 -18.75 -8.80
C TYR A 21 -4.69 -18.87 -9.71
N ARG A 22 -3.56 -18.43 -9.17
CA ARG A 22 -2.23 -18.64 -9.77
C ARG A 22 -1.22 -19.04 -8.70
N VAL A 23 -0.15 -19.71 -9.12
CA VAL A 23 0.95 -20.08 -8.25
C VAL A 23 2.19 -19.28 -8.65
N LEU A 24 2.80 -18.61 -7.68
CA LEU A 24 4.06 -17.89 -7.83
C LEU A 24 5.15 -18.58 -7.01
N VAL A 25 6.32 -18.76 -7.60
CA VAL A 25 7.50 -19.26 -6.90
C VAL A 25 8.35 -18.08 -6.46
N ASN A 26 8.58 -17.99 -5.13
CA ASN A 26 9.45 -16.98 -4.55
C ASN A 26 10.37 -17.62 -3.51
N LYS A 27 11.66 -17.75 -3.82
CA LYS A 27 12.66 -18.42 -2.98
C LYS A 27 12.86 -17.76 -1.60
N ARG A 28 12.39 -16.50 -1.43
CA ARG A 28 12.55 -15.72 -0.18
C ARG A 28 11.43 -15.96 0.85
N VAL A 29 10.34 -16.63 0.49
CA VAL A 29 9.26 -16.88 1.44
C VAL A 29 9.59 -18.05 2.38
N LYS A 30 9.20 -17.92 3.65
CA LYS A 30 9.24 -19.00 4.63
C LYS A 30 7.89 -19.73 4.58
N GLY A 31 7.82 -20.84 3.81
CA GLY A 31 6.58 -21.63 3.66
C GLY A 31 5.70 -21.18 2.50
N THR A 32 4.41 -21.54 2.55
CA THR A 32 3.39 -21.17 1.56
C THR A 32 2.55 -20.04 2.10
N LYS A 33 2.27 -19.02 1.29
CA LYS A 33 1.38 -17.88 1.60
C LYS A 33 0.24 -17.83 0.61
N ILE A 34 -0.95 -17.49 1.11
CA ILE A 34 -2.11 -17.17 0.28
C ILE A 34 -2.26 -15.65 0.28
N VAL A 35 -2.40 -15.07 -0.90
CA VAL A 35 -2.68 -13.66 -1.10
C VAL A 35 -3.98 -13.56 -1.88
N VAL A 36 -5.00 -13.00 -1.26
CA VAL A 36 -6.31 -12.78 -1.90
C VAL A 36 -6.27 -11.42 -2.59
N GLY A 37 -6.58 -11.40 -3.88
CA GLY A 37 -6.76 -10.19 -4.68
C GLY A 37 -8.22 -10.10 -5.14
N ARG A 38 -8.60 -8.99 -5.77
CA ARG A 38 -9.98 -8.71 -6.17
C ARG A 38 -10.62 -9.81 -7.03
N ASN A 39 -9.86 -10.34 -7.99
CA ASN A 39 -10.35 -11.34 -8.96
C ASN A 39 -9.49 -12.59 -9.01
N ILE A 40 -8.48 -12.73 -8.16
CA ILE A 40 -7.54 -13.83 -8.22
C ILE A 40 -6.90 -14.11 -6.87
N VAL A 41 -6.83 -15.38 -6.52
CA VAL A 41 -6.06 -15.86 -5.38
C VAL A 41 -4.65 -16.24 -5.84
N THR A 42 -3.63 -15.73 -5.16
CA THR A 42 -2.24 -16.05 -5.48
C THR A 42 -1.63 -16.87 -4.37
N ILE A 43 -1.16 -18.07 -4.71
CA ILE A 43 -0.39 -18.91 -3.80
C ILE A 43 1.08 -18.62 -4.06
N VAL A 44 1.80 -18.15 -3.04
CA VAL A 44 3.23 -17.89 -3.12
C VAL A 44 3.96 -18.98 -2.33
N SER A 45 4.81 -19.74 -2.99
CA SER A 45 5.57 -20.83 -2.36
C SER A 45 7.07 -20.74 -2.68
N LYS A 46 7.89 -21.35 -1.83
CA LYS A 46 9.36 -21.40 -2.03
C LYS A 46 9.77 -22.27 -3.23
N LYS A 47 8.99 -23.33 -3.52
CA LYS A 47 9.21 -24.27 -4.62
C LYS A 47 7.94 -24.37 -5.46
N LYS A 48 8.08 -24.86 -6.69
CA LYS A 48 6.92 -25.19 -7.52
C LYS A 48 6.07 -26.25 -6.83
N ILE A 49 4.78 -26.02 -6.73
CA ILE A 49 3.80 -26.97 -6.18
C ILE A 49 2.91 -27.49 -7.30
N SER A 50 2.39 -28.70 -7.13
CA SER A 50 1.46 -29.28 -8.09
C SER A 50 0.12 -28.57 -8.07
N LYS A 51 -0.65 -28.68 -9.15
CA LYS A 51 -2.02 -28.16 -9.24
C LYS A 51 -2.88 -28.71 -8.11
N TYR A 52 -2.79 -30.01 -7.86
CA TYR A 52 -3.52 -30.69 -6.78
C TYR A 52 -3.23 -30.06 -5.40
N LEU A 53 -1.96 -29.87 -5.07
CA LEU A 53 -1.58 -29.27 -3.79
C LEU A 53 -2.03 -27.80 -3.67
N ALA A 54 -1.99 -27.05 -4.77
CA ALA A 54 -2.50 -25.67 -4.80
C ALA A 54 -4.01 -25.62 -4.51
N GLU A 55 -4.77 -26.47 -5.17
CA GLU A 55 -6.23 -26.59 -4.98
C GLU A 55 -6.58 -27.06 -3.57
N GLU A 56 -5.83 -27.98 -3.01
CA GLU A 56 -6.01 -28.43 -1.62
C GLU A 56 -5.76 -27.30 -0.62
N VAL A 57 -4.69 -26.52 -0.82
CA VAL A 57 -4.42 -25.33 0.00
C VAL A 57 -5.56 -24.33 -0.06
N ILE A 58 -6.14 -24.09 -1.24
CA ILE A 58 -7.29 -23.19 -1.39
C ILE A 58 -8.51 -23.76 -0.67
N ARG A 59 -8.86 -25.04 -0.87
CA ARG A 59 -10.02 -25.68 -0.24
C ARG A 59 -9.95 -25.61 1.29
N ARG A 60 -8.79 -25.91 1.87
CA ARG A 60 -8.60 -25.83 3.34
C ARG A 60 -8.73 -24.43 3.91
N ASN A 61 -8.62 -23.39 3.09
CA ASN A 61 -8.69 -21.99 3.51
C ASN A 61 -9.84 -21.23 2.82
N LEU A 62 -10.83 -21.95 2.27
CA LEU A 62 -11.86 -21.35 1.42
C LEU A 62 -12.70 -20.31 2.17
N ASP A 63 -13.11 -20.59 3.40
CA ASP A 63 -13.89 -19.67 4.22
C ASP A 63 -13.12 -18.38 4.49
N TRP A 64 -11.85 -18.49 4.88
CA TRP A 64 -10.99 -17.34 5.08
C TRP A 64 -10.76 -16.55 3.78
N ILE A 65 -10.56 -17.26 2.65
CA ILE A 65 -10.41 -16.63 1.33
C ILE A 65 -11.67 -15.85 0.96
N ASN A 66 -12.85 -16.43 1.16
CA ASN A 66 -14.13 -15.79 0.88
C ASN A 66 -14.37 -14.58 1.78
N GLU A 67 -14.01 -14.66 3.05
CA GLU A 67 -14.08 -13.53 3.97
C GLU A 67 -13.15 -12.38 3.53
N GLN A 68 -11.90 -12.70 3.16
CA GLN A 68 -10.98 -11.69 2.63
C GLN A 68 -11.47 -11.09 1.31
N ALA A 69 -12.04 -11.91 0.42
CA ALA A 69 -12.61 -11.44 -0.84
C ALA A 69 -13.79 -10.48 -0.59
N ARG A 70 -14.70 -10.80 0.34
CA ARG A 70 -15.79 -9.90 0.76
C ARG A 70 -15.27 -8.59 1.32
N MET A 71 -14.23 -8.62 2.16
CA MET A 71 -13.60 -7.39 2.67
C MET A 71 -13.00 -6.54 1.55
N ILE A 72 -12.44 -7.17 0.51
CA ILE A 72 -11.90 -6.48 -0.66
C ILE A 72 -13.02 -5.93 -1.55
N GLU A 73 -14.16 -6.61 -1.66
CA GLU A 73 -15.34 -6.15 -2.41
C GLU A 73 -16.05 -4.98 -1.70
N VAL A 74 -16.13 -5.04 -0.37
CA VAL A 74 -16.72 -3.96 0.47
C VAL A 74 -15.77 -2.77 0.60
N SER A 75 -14.46 -2.97 0.40
CA SER A 75 -13.54 -1.84 0.21
C SER A 75 -13.98 -1.03 -1.00
N PRO A 76 -14.29 0.27 -0.84
CA PRO A 76 -14.72 1.08 -1.95
C PRO A 76 -13.75 0.88 -3.11
N SER A 77 -14.28 0.51 -4.27
CA SER A 77 -13.47 0.38 -5.47
C SER A 77 -12.73 1.69 -5.63
N ILE A 78 -11.39 1.65 -5.47
CA ILE A 78 -10.57 2.83 -5.74
C ILE A 78 -10.78 3.13 -7.21
N SER A 79 -11.75 3.98 -7.50
CA SER A 79 -12.04 4.40 -8.86
C SER A 79 -10.81 5.13 -9.38
N PRO A 80 -10.36 4.84 -10.60
CA PRO A 80 -9.27 5.60 -11.19
C PRO A 80 -9.71 7.05 -11.29
N ILE A 81 -8.83 7.96 -10.90
CA ILE A 81 -9.09 9.40 -10.94
C ILE A 81 -9.51 9.86 -12.34
N LEU A 82 -10.53 10.68 -12.39
CA LEU A 82 -11.07 11.31 -13.59
C LEU A 82 -10.79 12.83 -13.56
N PRO A 83 -10.89 13.50 -14.71
CA PRO A 83 -10.94 14.96 -14.74
C PRO A 83 -12.06 15.51 -13.83
N SER A 84 -11.77 16.59 -13.13
CA SER A 84 -12.64 17.21 -12.13
C SER A 84 -12.82 16.44 -10.82
N ASP A 85 -12.15 15.30 -10.65
CA ASP A 85 -12.03 14.68 -9.34
C ASP A 85 -11.11 15.53 -8.44
N HIS A 86 -11.24 15.31 -7.14
CA HIS A 86 -10.42 15.96 -6.14
C HIS A 86 -9.36 15.02 -5.58
N ILE A 87 -8.19 15.53 -5.31
CA ILE A 87 -7.12 14.84 -4.59
C ILE A 87 -6.75 15.61 -3.34
N SER A 88 -6.43 14.90 -2.27
CA SER A 88 -5.73 15.53 -1.15
C SER A 88 -4.23 15.60 -1.47
N TRP A 89 -3.63 16.78 -1.28
CA TRP A 89 -2.20 16.97 -1.35
C TRP A 89 -1.73 17.66 -0.08
N LEU A 90 -1.04 16.91 0.80
CA LEU A 90 -0.65 17.37 2.15
C LEU A 90 -1.81 17.89 2.98
N GLY A 91 -3.01 17.34 2.80
CA GLY A 91 -4.24 17.77 3.48
C GLY A 91 -5.00 18.89 2.78
N ILE A 92 -4.46 19.49 1.73
CA ILE A 92 -5.15 20.47 0.90
C ILE A 92 -5.97 19.71 -0.16
N ASP A 93 -7.26 20.02 -0.24
CA ASP A 93 -8.14 19.47 -1.27
C ASP A 93 -7.94 20.25 -2.58
N MET A 94 -7.56 19.54 -3.65
CA MET A 94 -7.23 20.13 -4.95
C MET A 94 -8.04 19.49 -6.06
N GLU A 95 -8.72 20.30 -6.86
CA GLU A 95 -9.38 19.84 -8.08
C GLU A 95 -8.32 19.42 -9.13
N VAL A 96 -8.56 18.32 -9.84
CA VAL A 96 -7.69 17.89 -10.95
C VAL A 96 -8.34 18.27 -12.27
N ARG A 97 -7.84 19.31 -12.92
CA ARG A 97 -8.33 19.81 -14.21
C ARG A 97 -7.59 19.19 -15.38
N PHE A 98 -8.32 18.76 -16.39
CA PHE A 98 -7.76 18.19 -17.62
C PHE A 98 -7.93 19.13 -18.79
N GLN A 99 -6.86 19.33 -19.53
CA GLN A 99 -6.84 20.07 -20.79
C GLN A 99 -6.26 19.20 -21.90
N VAL A 100 -6.99 19.05 -23.01
CA VAL A 100 -6.47 18.34 -24.18
C VAL A 100 -5.34 19.15 -24.81
N GLY A 101 -4.22 18.49 -25.10
CA GLY A 101 -3.04 19.13 -25.69
C GLY A 101 -2.05 18.13 -26.26
N LYS A 102 -1.26 18.56 -27.23
CA LYS A 102 -0.25 17.72 -27.90
C LYS A 102 0.92 17.36 -26.98
N VAL A 103 1.27 18.24 -26.06
CA VAL A 103 2.38 18.06 -25.12
C VAL A 103 1.83 17.72 -23.74
N SER A 104 2.30 16.61 -23.17
CA SER A 104 1.90 16.19 -21.82
C SER A 104 2.65 17.01 -20.77
N SER A 105 1.92 17.65 -19.86
CA SER A 105 2.48 18.40 -18.75
C SER A 105 1.50 18.42 -17.57
N ALA A 106 2.01 18.65 -16.35
CA ALA A 106 1.16 18.88 -15.20
C ALA A 106 1.80 19.94 -14.29
N LYS A 107 0.97 20.87 -13.79
CA LYS A 107 1.38 22.01 -12.97
C LYS A 107 0.42 22.17 -11.80
N PHE A 108 0.96 22.31 -10.59
CA PHE A 108 0.21 22.77 -9.44
C PHE A 108 -0.04 24.26 -9.59
N GLU A 109 -1.27 24.67 -9.45
CA GLU A 109 -1.74 26.03 -9.26
C GLU A 109 -2.22 26.19 -7.82
N ASP A 110 -2.73 27.34 -7.43
CA ASP A 110 -3.05 27.62 -6.03
C ASP A 110 -4.11 26.65 -5.46
N ASP A 111 -5.17 26.36 -6.24
CA ASP A 111 -6.33 25.57 -5.80
C ASP A 111 -6.63 24.34 -6.68
N TYR A 112 -5.84 24.12 -7.74
CA TYR A 112 -6.04 22.97 -8.64
C TYR A 112 -4.73 22.45 -9.23
N LEU A 113 -4.79 21.22 -9.71
CA LEU A 113 -3.72 20.58 -10.48
C LEU A 113 -4.13 20.50 -11.96
N LEU A 114 -3.55 21.35 -12.80
CA LEU A 114 -3.77 21.31 -14.24
C LEU A 114 -2.93 20.21 -14.89
N VAL A 115 -3.59 19.30 -15.58
CA VAL A 115 -2.95 18.22 -16.36
C VAL A 115 -3.29 18.39 -17.83
N LYS A 116 -2.28 18.55 -18.67
CA LYS A 116 -2.41 18.57 -20.15
C LYS A 116 -1.96 17.23 -20.70
N ALA A 117 -2.77 16.63 -21.57
CA ALA A 117 -2.41 15.40 -22.29
C ALA A 117 -3.28 15.21 -23.52
N LYS A 118 -2.90 14.29 -24.40
CA LYS A 118 -3.64 13.99 -25.64
C LYS A 118 -5.00 13.35 -25.37
N ASP A 119 -5.06 12.47 -24.39
CA ASP A 119 -6.21 11.64 -24.05
C ASP A 119 -6.23 11.29 -22.55
N ILE A 120 -7.23 10.55 -22.12
CA ILE A 120 -7.43 10.16 -20.73
C ILE A 120 -6.32 9.22 -20.19
N GLU A 121 -5.72 8.39 -21.02
CA GLU A 121 -4.60 7.55 -20.63
C GLU A 121 -3.34 8.39 -20.38
N GLY A 122 -3.05 9.31 -21.30
CA GLY A 122 -2.00 10.32 -21.16
C GLY A 122 -2.21 11.19 -19.92
N PHE A 123 -3.46 11.59 -19.63
CA PHE A 123 -3.83 12.31 -18.41
C PHE A 123 -3.41 11.54 -17.17
N ARG A 124 -3.85 10.27 -17.01
CA ARG A 124 -3.52 9.45 -15.84
C ARG A 124 -2.02 9.24 -15.66
N LYS A 125 -1.33 8.95 -16.76
CA LYS A 125 0.14 8.79 -16.76
C LYS A 125 0.86 10.06 -16.34
N THR A 126 0.43 11.19 -16.88
CA THR A 126 1.03 12.51 -16.60
C THR A 126 0.77 12.94 -15.16
N LEU A 127 -0.47 12.79 -14.67
CA LEU A 127 -0.85 13.02 -13.29
C LEU A 127 0.01 12.21 -12.33
N LYS A 128 0.05 10.89 -12.50
CA LYS A 128 0.85 10.00 -11.66
C LYS A 128 2.33 10.38 -11.64
N SER A 129 2.88 10.68 -12.82
CA SER A 129 4.29 11.08 -12.94
C SER A 129 4.58 12.39 -12.19
N LYS A 130 3.67 13.37 -12.28
CA LYS A 130 3.78 14.65 -11.55
C LYS A 130 3.72 14.42 -10.06
N LEU A 131 2.69 13.74 -9.55
CA LEU A 131 2.52 13.48 -8.12
C LEU A 131 3.72 12.72 -7.54
N LYS A 132 4.23 11.72 -8.27
CA LYS A 132 5.40 10.94 -7.86
C LYS A 132 6.67 11.78 -7.78
N ARG A 133 6.87 12.68 -8.75
CA ARG A 133 8.04 13.56 -8.77
C ARG A 133 8.01 14.56 -7.62
N GLU A 134 6.89 15.25 -7.45
CA GLU A 134 6.73 16.23 -6.38
C GLU A 134 6.77 15.55 -4.99
N GLY A 135 6.08 14.42 -4.82
CA GLY A 135 6.12 13.67 -3.58
C GLY A 135 7.52 13.19 -3.21
N LYS A 136 8.36 12.84 -4.21
CA LYS A 136 9.77 12.51 -3.95
C LYS A 136 10.52 13.73 -3.40
N MET A 137 10.34 14.89 -3.99
CA MET A 137 11.00 16.13 -3.54
C MET A 137 10.56 16.47 -2.12
N MET A 138 9.25 16.60 -1.89
CA MET A 138 8.71 17.01 -0.60
C MET A 138 9.09 16.06 0.54
N ILE A 139 8.97 14.74 0.35
CA ILE A 139 9.38 13.78 1.37
C ILE A 139 10.87 13.87 1.65
N THR A 140 11.69 14.05 0.61
CA THR A 140 13.15 14.16 0.80
C THR A 140 13.51 15.41 1.60
N ASP A 141 12.88 16.54 1.28
CA ASP A 141 13.11 17.81 1.97
C ASP A 141 12.64 17.74 3.43
N GLU A 142 11.46 17.16 3.68
CA GLU A 142 10.91 17.00 5.03
C GLU A 142 11.74 16.03 5.89
N VAL A 143 12.22 14.92 5.31
CA VAL A 143 13.14 14.00 6.02
C VAL A 143 14.42 14.73 6.44
N ASN A 144 15.00 15.53 5.55
CA ASN A 144 16.22 16.31 5.85
C ASN A 144 15.96 17.35 6.94
N LEU A 145 14.83 18.05 6.86
CA LEU A 145 14.41 19.06 7.83
C LEU A 145 14.25 18.44 9.24
N LEU A 146 13.45 17.37 9.35
CA LEU A 146 13.17 16.71 10.62
C LEU A 146 14.43 16.01 11.18
N ALA A 147 15.23 15.40 10.31
CA ALA A 147 16.48 14.79 10.74
C ALA A 147 17.47 15.83 11.30
N SER A 148 17.62 16.96 10.63
CA SER A 148 18.45 18.07 11.10
C SER A 148 17.93 18.64 12.42
N LYS A 149 16.61 18.92 12.50
CA LYS A 149 15.97 19.51 13.68
C LYS A 149 16.12 18.66 14.94
N TYR A 150 16.01 17.32 14.81
CA TYR A 150 16.04 16.40 15.94
C TYR A 150 17.33 15.56 16.06
N GLY A 151 18.33 15.87 15.25
CA GLY A 151 19.67 15.25 15.32
C GLY A 151 19.67 13.78 14.92
N PHE A 152 18.84 13.34 14.00
CA PHE A 152 18.86 11.99 13.44
C PHE A 152 19.94 11.87 12.36
N LYS A 153 20.56 10.68 12.32
CA LYS A 153 21.55 10.34 11.27
C LYS A 153 21.05 9.14 10.49
N PHE A 154 21.00 9.26 9.18
CA PHE A 154 20.64 8.19 8.26
C PHE A 154 21.66 8.12 7.11
N ASN A 155 21.60 7.06 6.30
CA ASN A 155 22.54 6.85 5.18
C ASN A 155 21.97 7.34 3.85
N GLU A 156 20.75 6.91 3.48
CA GLU A 156 20.17 7.19 2.18
C GLU A 156 18.64 7.30 2.30
N ILE A 157 18.04 8.18 1.48
CA ILE A 157 16.59 8.30 1.31
C ILE A 157 16.21 7.75 -0.07
N ARG A 158 15.17 6.90 -0.10
CA ARG A 158 14.56 6.40 -1.33
C ARG A 158 13.06 6.57 -1.26
N VAL A 159 12.49 7.31 -2.21
CA VAL A 159 11.05 7.45 -2.36
C VAL A 159 10.59 6.60 -3.56
N ARG A 160 9.62 5.71 -3.34
CA ARG A 160 9.22 4.67 -4.29
C ARG A 160 7.71 4.58 -4.42
N ASP A 161 7.26 3.80 -5.40
CA ASP A 161 5.86 3.44 -5.59
C ASP A 161 5.55 2.11 -4.88
N THR A 162 5.53 2.13 -3.54
CA THR A 162 5.26 0.94 -2.72
C THR A 162 3.80 0.91 -2.29
N ARG A 163 3.20 -0.30 -2.30
CA ARG A 163 1.81 -0.52 -1.84
C ARG A 163 1.74 -1.23 -0.50
N SER A 164 2.81 -1.88 -0.06
CA SER A 164 2.80 -2.75 1.13
C SER A 164 3.18 -2.04 2.43
N ARG A 165 3.76 -0.84 2.35
CA ARG A 165 4.20 -0.07 3.51
C ARG A 165 4.39 1.39 3.18
N TRP A 166 4.19 2.26 4.14
CA TRP A 166 4.35 3.71 4.03
C TRP A 166 5.81 4.14 4.14
N GLY A 167 6.55 3.50 5.05
CA GLY A 167 7.96 3.70 5.25
C GLY A 167 8.69 2.41 5.63
N SER A 168 10.02 2.45 5.67
CA SER A 168 10.88 1.45 6.29
C SER A 168 12.28 1.99 6.49
N CYS A 169 12.90 1.63 7.61
CA CYS A 169 14.32 1.84 7.88
C CYS A 169 15.05 0.49 7.86
N SER A 170 16.17 0.41 7.16
CA SER A 170 17.01 -0.80 7.16
C SER A 170 18.05 -0.76 8.28
N GLY A 171 18.68 -1.92 8.59
CA GLY A 171 19.77 -1.99 9.55
C GLY A 171 20.98 -1.12 9.19
N ARG A 172 21.12 -0.73 7.90
CA ARG A 172 22.12 0.25 7.43
C ARG A 172 21.63 1.69 7.48
N LYS A 173 20.50 1.95 8.18
CA LYS A 173 19.85 3.26 8.28
C LYS A 173 19.46 3.87 6.92
N ASN A 174 19.14 3.04 5.92
CA ASN A 174 18.56 3.51 4.68
C ASN A 174 17.05 3.65 4.87
N LEU A 175 16.53 4.83 4.58
CA LEU A 175 15.12 5.17 4.69
C LEU A 175 14.41 4.97 3.34
N ASN A 176 13.25 4.35 3.36
CA ASN A 176 12.41 4.23 2.17
C ASN A 176 11.01 4.73 2.51
N PHE A 177 10.39 5.45 1.59
CA PHE A 177 9.04 5.99 1.75
C PHE A 177 8.19 5.76 0.50
N SER A 178 6.89 5.66 0.67
CA SER A 178 5.93 5.74 -0.43
C SER A 178 5.69 7.20 -0.79
N TRP A 179 5.79 7.57 -2.07
CA TRP A 179 5.45 8.93 -2.51
C TRP A 179 4.00 9.32 -2.19
N ARG A 180 3.12 8.32 -2.02
CA ARG A 180 1.70 8.54 -1.68
C ARG A 180 1.48 9.14 -0.30
N LEU A 181 2.50 9.21 0.54
CA LEU A 181 2.41 9.94 1.80
C LEU A 181 2.04 11.42 1.60
N CYS A 182 2.40 12.02 0.46
CA CYS A 182 1.99 13.38 0.13
C CYS A 182 0.48 13.51 -0.20
N LEU A 183 -0.23 12.40 -0.37
CA LEU A 183 -1.69 12.38 -0.50
C LEU A 183 -2.41 12.35 0.86
N ALA A 184 -1.67 12.17 1.95
CA ALA A 184 -2.15 12.28 3.32
C ALA A 184 -1.99 13.73 3.84
N PRO A 185 -2.63 14.08 4.97
CA PRO A 185 -2.30 15.31 5.70
C PRO A 185 -0.82 15.39 6.06
N GLN A 186 -0.27 16.60 6.11
CA GLN A 186 1.13 16.84 6.44
C GLN A 186 1.55 16.15 7.74
N ASP A 187 0.77 16.29 8.81
CA ASP A 187 1.07 15.71 10.13
C ASP A 187 1.15 14.17 10.08
N VAL A 188 0.38 13.55 9.19
CA VAL A 188 0.42 12.09 8.97
C VAL A 188 1.70 11.69 8.23
N MET A 189 2.14 12.47 7.27
CA MET A 189 3.41 12.28 6.57
C MET A 189 4.57 12.44 7.56
N ASP A 190 4.57 13.49 8.36
CA ASP A 190 5.58 13.79 9.38
C ASP A 190 5.69 12.66 10.42
N TYR A 191 4.53 12.14 10.84
CA TYR A 191 4.50 10.98 11.73
C TYR A 191 5.25 9.76 11.12
N VAL A 192 5.00 9.44 9.87
CA VAL A 192 5.70 8.31 9.23
C VAL A 192 7.20 8.60 9.09
N ILE A 193 7.57 9.82 8.73
CA ILE A 193 8.97 10.22 8.62
C ILE A 193 9.67 10.11 9.97
N VAL A 194 9.09 10.64 11.05
CA VAL A 194 9.64 10.55 12.41
C VAL A 194 9.71 9.09 12.88
N HIS A 195 8.71 8.27 12.55
CA HIS A 195 8.72 6.84 12.84
C HIS A 195 9.94 6.13 12.22
N GLU A 196 10.22 6.37 10.94
CA GLU A 196 11.38 5.77 10.27
C GLU A 196 12.72 6.37 10.72
N LEU A 197 12.74 7.66 11.06
CA LEU A 197 13.91 8.30 11.66
C LEU A 197 14.20 7.74 13.05
N ALA A 198 13.20 7.48 13.88
CA ALA A 198 13.36 6.85 15.20
C ALA A 198 14.01 5.47 15.10
N HIS A 199 13.71 4.71 14.03
CA HIS A 199 14.36 3.42 13.76
C HIS A 199 15.86 3.53 13.47
N THR A 200 16.38 4.71 13.16
CA THR A 200 17.85 4.91 13.05
C THR A 200 18.56 4.87 14.40
N ARG A 201 17.82 5.01 15.52
CA ARG A 201 18.31 4.92 16.89
C ARG A 201 17.90 3.63 17.57
N VAL A 202 16.61 3.24 17.42
CA VAL A 202 16.01 2.07 18.10
C VAL A 202 15.34 1.18 17.05
N ALA A 203 15.88 -0.03 16.84
CA ALA A 203 15.45 -0.91 15.75
C ALA A 203 14.08 -1.56 15.94
N ASN A 204 13.61 -1.68 17.19
CA ASN A 204 12.34 -2.30 17.55
C ASN A 204 11.37 -1.26 18.10
N HIS A 205 10.08 -1.63 18.20
CA HIS A 205 9.03 -0.76 18.74
C HIS A 205 8.91 -0.86 20.27
N SER A 206 10.04 -0.80 20.99
CA SER A 206 10.10 -0.80 22.46
C SER A 206 9.50 0.49 23.06
N PRO A 207 9.31 0.57 24.39
CA PRO A 207 8.93 1.81 25.06
C PRO A 207 9.86 2.98 24.75
N GLU A 208 11.17 2.73 24.61
CA GLU A 208 12.18 3.72 24.22
C GLU A 208 11.89 4.29 22.83
N PHE A 209 11.56 3.43 21.85
CA PHE A 209 11.18 3.86 20.49
C PHE A 209 9.98 4.81 20.54
N TRP A 210 8.91 4.41 21.24
CA TRP A 210 7.70 5.22 21.35
C TRP A 210 7.92 6.49 22.15
N SER A 211 8.85 6.51 23.09
CA SER A 211 9.26 7.72 23.81
C SER A 211 9.88 8.74 22.84
N ILE A 212 10.76 8.30 21.93
CA ILE A 212 11.33 9.18 20.90
C ILE A 212 10.23 9.72 19.98
N VAL A 213 9.34 8.85 19.48
CA VAL A 213 8.26 9.30 18.58
C VAL A 213 7.33 10.29 19.27
N SER A 214 6.89 9.99 20.52
CA SER A 214 5.94 10.84 21.26
C SER A 214 6.55 12.17 21.73
N SER A 215 7.85 12.24 21.94
CA SER A 215 8.53 13.51 22.27
C SER A 215 8.54 14.50 21.10
N ILE A 216 8.41 14.01 19.86
CA ILE A 216 8.40 14.82 18.65
C ILE A 216 6.97 15.04 18.15
N ILE A 217 6.16 13.99 18.17
CA ILE A 217 4.76 13.98 17.72
C ILE A 217 3.91 13.38 18.86
N PRO A 218 3.44 14.19 19.80
CA PRO A 218 2.70 13.70 20.99
C PRO A 218 1.43 12.93 20.63
N ASP A 219 0.76 13.33 19.58
CA ASP A 219 -0.49 12.77 19.06
C ASP A 219 -0.30 11.69 17.97
N TYR A 220 0.88 11.08 17.88
CA TYR A 220 1.22 10.05 16.89
C TYR A 220 0.17 8.93 16.76
N LYS A 221 -0.57 8.63 17.83
CA LYS A 221 -1.63 7.60 17.82
C LYS A 221 -2.79 8.00 16.91
N VAL A 222 -3.09 9.30 16.80
CA VAL A 222 -4.12 9.84 15.90
C VAL A 222 -3.71 9.61 14.46
N HIS A 223 -2.47 9.97 14.11
CA HIS A 223 -1.94 9.83 12.74
C HIS A 223 -1.81 8.36 12.33
N ARG A 224 -1.39 7.48 13.26
CA ARG A 224 -1.39 6.03 13.05
C ARG A 224 -2.78 5.47 12.77
N LYS A 225 -3.80 5.93 13.53
CA LYS A 225 -5.21 5.55 13.30
C LYS A 225 -5.71 6.07 11.97
N TRP A 226 -5.37 7.30 11.61
CA TRP A 226 -5.73 7.89 10.32
C TRP A 226 -5.23 7.05 9.15
N LEU A 227 -3.95 6.64 9.16
CA LEU A 227 -3.37 5.77 8.11
C LEU A 227 -4.06 4.41 8.03
N LYS A 228 -4.43 3.83 9.17
CA LYS A 228 -5.16 2.56 9.20
C LYS A 228 -6.52 2.67 8.53
N VAL A 229 -7.23 3.79 8.70
CA VAL A 229 -8.58 4.01 8.18
C VAL A 229 -8.58 4.50 6.74
N ASN A 230 -7.65 5.39 6.38
CA ASN A 230 -7.67 6.12 5.11
C ASN A 230 -6.58 5.68 4.12
N GLY A 231 -5.58 4.94 4.59
CA GLY A 231 -4.40 4.65 3.77
C GLY A 231 -4.72 3.94 2.44
N GLU A 232 -5.69 3.02 2.41
CA GLU A 232 -6.08 2.34 1.17
C GLU A 232 -6.64 3.31 0.12
N LYS A 233 -7.31 4.38 0.54
CA LYS A 233 -7.89 5.39 -0.36
C LYS A 233 -6.82 6.16 -1.14
N LEU A 234 -5.55 6.14 -0.70
CA LEU A 234 -4.45 6.84 -1.35
C LEU A 234 -3.87 6.09 -2.57
N PHE A 235 -4.44 4.94 -2.95
CA PHE A 235 -3.97 4.11 -4.08
C PHE A 235 -4.81 4.25 -5.36
N PHE A 236 -5.41 5.39 -5.59
CA PHE A 236 -6.28 5.69 -6.74
C PHE A 236 -5.50 5.98 -8.05
N VAL A 237 -4.17 6.16 -8.00
CA VAL A 237 -3.29 6.48 -9.15
C VAL A 237 -2.24 5.40 -9.36
#